data_6a12ef780a1058bd64d9e5b91afed0f9
#
_entry.id   6a12ef780a1058bd64d9e5b91afed0f9
#
_cell.length_a   1.000
_cell.length_b   1.000
_cell.length_c   1.000
_cell.angle_alpha   90.00
_cell.angle_beta   90.00
_cell.angle_gamma   90.00
#
_symmetry.space_group_name_H-M   'P 1'
#
loop_
_entity.id
_entity.type
_entity.pdbx_description
1 polymer ?
#
loop_
_entity_poly.entity_id
_entity_poly.type
_entity_poly.pdbx_seq_one_letter_code
_entity_poly.pdbx_strand_id
1 'polypeptide(L)'
;MKRTIRPLTFCLLSAFFGAGHYFTAAQTVGTSKKSIPQDPASAELNRLLTAAQDAVNKQDYATAARDYQAYLAQKPDDAVVHYDLGYAYTALQRPADAKTEYEKAIALDPKLASAYQNLGLTLIPTDPAAAIEPLQHAAELMPEDARTKWLLGVALEAAKKDSLAIEQYEAAAKLDPKSADIRNSLGFALLRTGSAGDAEAAFREAIALKPSGEAASQAHKGLLRALIAEKKNDDAATELGVYLDAHPNDAAMRLEHAALLVDAGKDDDALAELDRAAAGGPESLRALRLRALIYFRKKEYDKSIPVLKNAVALAPNDPDLAAQLGHAYMENKDYPNAVNELVVAIKMNPTSNDVLTDLVAAEYLNKNYPAALHGLDLLAQRETLPLGSWFIRATCYDKLGQAASALEAYQKFLQLNKDENSDMYFEAAARARTLTRELQNKKR
;
A
#
# COMPACT_ATOMS: atom_id res chain seq x y z
N MET A 1 -13.65 3.09 8.26
CA MET A 1 -13.43 1.64 8.13
C MET A 1 -11.96 1.36 8.38
N LYS A 2 -11.64 0.67 9.47
CA LYS A 2 -10.26 0.32 9.83
C LYS A 2 -9.76 -0.74 8.84
N ARG A 3 -8.87 -0.36 7.92
CA ARG A 3 -8.13 -1.33 7.09
C ARG A 3 -7.13 -2.04 8.00
N THR A 4 -7.37 -3.31 8.26
CA THR A 4 -6.40 -4.22 8.86
C THR A 4 -5.27 -4.42 7.85
N ILE A 5 -4.17 -3.74 8.07
CA ILE A 5 -2.89 -4.04 7.42
C ILE A 5 -2.46 -5.39 7.98
N ARG A 6 -2.52 -6.44 7.19
CA ARG A 6 -1.88 -7.72 7.52
C ARG A 6 -0.37 -7.46 7.60
N PRO A 7 0.30 -7.84 8.67
CA PRO A 7 1.74 -7.62 8.80
C PRO A 7 2.49 -8.41 7.72
N LEU A 8 3.39 -7.74 7.02
CA LEU A 8 4.32 -8.27 6.01
C LEU A 8 5.28 -9.36 6.55
N THR A 9 5.24 -9.65 7.83
CA THR A 9 6.11 -10.59 8.53
C THR A 9 5.98 -12.05 8.05
N PHE A 10 4.91 -12.40 7.35
CA PHE A 10 4.69 -13.81 6.95
C PHE A 10 5.39 -14.21 5.64
N CYS A 11 5.79 -13.27 4.80
CA CYS A 11 6.49 -13.58 3.54
C CYS A 11 8.01 -13.73 3.70
N LEU A 12 8.62 -13.14 4.73
CA LEU A 12 10.07 -13.21 4.94
C LEU A 12 10.55 -14.57 5.47
N LEU A 13 9.68 -15.32 6.14
CA LEU A 13 10.03 -16.63 6.68
C LEU A 13 10.01 -17.77 5.65
N SER A 14 9.24 -17.65 4.57
CA SER A 14 9.13 -18.70 3.56
C SER A 14 10.30 -18.73 2.56
N ALA A 15 11.03 -17.63 2.38
CA ALA A 15 12.15 -17.56 1.43
C ALA A 15 13.46 -18.21 1.97
N PHE A 16 13.57 -18.46 3.29
CA PHE A 16 14.79 -18.98 3.88
C PHE A 16 14.85 -20.52 3.99
N PHE A 17 13.77 -21.23 3.70
CA PHE A 17 13.77 -22.70 3.64
C PHE A 17 14.32 -23.29 2.33
N GLY A 18 14.65 -22.45 1.33
CA GLY A 18 15.03 -22.88 -0.01
C GLY A 18 16.52 -22.94 -0.33
N ALA A 19 17.43 -22.56 0.56
CA ALA A 19 18.86 -22.63 0.30
C ALA A 19 19.58 -23.51 1.33
N GLY A 20 19.60 -24.80 1.05
CA GLY A 20 20.58 -25.70 1.67
C GLY A 20 22.00 -25.22 1.37
N HIS A 21 22.86 -25.30 2.35
CA HIS A 21 24.31 -25.21 2.42
C HIS A 21 24.82 -24.12 3.36
N TYR A 22 24.65 -24.32 4.65
CA TYR A 22 25.67 -23.93 5.63
C TYR A 22 25.62 -24.94 6.79
N PHE A 23 25.98 -26.20 6.50
CA PHE A 23 26.55 -27.06 7.50
C PHE A 23 28.04 -26.70 7.57
N THR A 24 28.47 -25.89 8.50
CA THR A 24 29.83 -25.94 8.95
C THR A 24 30.00 -27.28 9.62
N ALA A 25 30.65 -28.20 8.94
CA ALA A 25 31.06 -29.47 9.47
C ALA A 25 31.64 -29.24 10.88
N ALA A 26 31.02 -29.84 11.88
CA ALA A 26 31.70 -30.10 13.16
C ALA A 26 33.06 -30.71 12.78
N GLN A 27 34.15 -30.04 13.19
CA GLN A 27 35.48 -30.56 12.98
C GLN A 27 35.52 -31.99 13.53
N THR A 28 35.58 -32.95 12.62
CA THR A 28 35.91 -34.32 12.97
C THR A 28 37.36 -34.30 13.48
N VAL A 29 37.48 -34.29 14.81
CA VAL A 29 38.73 -34.61 15.46
C VAL A 29 39.08 -36.03 15.01
N GLY A 30 40.11 -36.12 14.19
CA GLY A 30 40.63 -37.37 13.69
C GLY A 30 41.09 -38.24 14.87
N THR A 31 40.26 -39.16 15.30
CA THR A 31 40.63 -40.17 16.26
C THR A 31 41.23 -41.35 15.53
N SER A 32 42.50 -41.55 15.75
CA SER A 32 43.27 -42.76 15.43
C SER A 32 42.42 -43.99 15.79
N LYS A 33 42.19 -44.88 14.80
CA LYS A 33 41.56 -46.19 14.99
C LYS A 33 42.38 -47.06 15.95
N LYS A 34 41.98 -47.10 17.22
CA LYS A 34 42.12 -48.28 18.05
C LYS A 34 40.72 -48.73 18.37
N SER A 35 40.32 -49.90 17.87
CA SER A 35 39.07 -50.55 18.17
C SER A 35 39.04 -50.96 19.65
N ILE A 36 38.50 -50.09 20.49
CA ILE A 36 38.06 -50.47 21.86
C ILE A 36 36.75 -51.21 21.65
N PRO A 37 36.53 -52.38 22.35
CA PRO A 37 35.23 -53.02 22.31
C PRO A 37 34.18 -52.03 22.81
N GLN A 38 33.31 -51.58 21.93
CA GLN A 38 32.20 -50.71 22.34
C GLN A 38 31.20 -51.57 23.10
N ASP A 39 30.82 -51.12 24.29
CA ASP A 39 29.68 -51.67 25.01
C ASP A 39 28.45 -51.66 24.07
N PRO A 40 27.65 -52.74 24.03
CA PRO A 40 26.47 -52.82 23.15
C PRO A 40 25.53 -51.62 23.24
N ALA A 41 25.39 -51.00 24.40
CA ALA A 41 24.61 -49.80 24.63
C ALA A 41 25.20 -48.59 23.89
N SER A 42 26.52 -48.42 23.93
CA SER A 42 27.22 -47.35 23.19
C SER A 42 27.14 -47.56 21.67
N ALA A 43 27.13 -48.81 21.22
CA ALA A 43 26.98 -49.12 19.80
C ALA A 43 25.56 -48.76 19.27
N GLU A 44 24.53 -49.04 20.07
CA GLU A 44 23.13 -48.68 19.73
C GLU A 44 22.90 -47.18 19.73
N LEU A 45 23.42 -46.42 20.70
CA LEU A 45 23.37 -44.97 20.74
C LEU A 45 24.03 -44.34 19.49
N ASN A 46 25.20 -44.80 19.11
CA ASN A 46 25.90 -44.34 17.91
C ASN A 46 25.11 -44.66 16.63
N ARG A 47 24.45 -45.83 16.56
CA ARG A 47 23.58 -46.22 15.47
C ARG A 47 22.39 -45.27 15.34
N LEU A 48 21.72 -44.92 16.44
CA LEU A 48 20.58 -44.00 16.46
C LEU A 48 21.00 -42.60 16.00
N LEU A 49 22.10 -42.05 16.50
CA LEU A 49 22.61 -40.75 16.07
C LEU A 49 22.95 -40.71 14.58
N THR A 50 23.65 -41.77 14.10
CA THR A 50 24.00 -41.85 12.67
C THR A 50 22.74 -41.94 11.81
N ALA A 51 21.77 -42.77 12.22
CA ALA A 51 20.50 -42.90 11.50
C ALA A 51 19.70 -41.60 11.48
N ALA A 52 19.64 -40.90 12.62
CA ALA A 52 18.97 -39.58 12.68
C ALA A 52 19.66 -38.55 11.80
N GLN A 53 21.00 -38.48 11.83
CA GLN A 53 21.74 -37.55 10.97
C GLN A 53 21.58 -37.88 9.48
N ASP A 54 21.58 -39.14 9.10
CA ASP A 54 21.29 -39.57 7.73
C ASP A 54 19.88 -39.21 7.29
N ALA A 55 18.91 -39.31 8.22
CA ALA A 55 17.52 -38.88 7.95
C ALA A 55 17.44 -37.35 7.76
N VAL A 56 18.13 -36.53 8.56
CA VAL A 56 18.24 -35.09 8.38
C VAL A 56 18.82 -34.76 7.00
N ASN A 57 19.91 -35.43 6.62
CA ASN A 57 20.54 -35.23 5.32
C ASN A 57 19.60 -35.57 4.12
N LYS A 58 18.68 -36.52 4.34
CA LYS A 58 17.63 -36.90 3.39
C LYS A 58 16.35 -36.05 3.50
N GLN A 59 16.32 -35.08 4.42
CA GLN A 59 15.16 -34.26 4.76
C GLN A 59 13.97 -35.09 5.33
N ASP A 60 14.23 -36.30 5.82
CA ASP A 60 13.24 -37.11 6.53
C ASP A 60 13.27 -36.77 8.01
N TYR A 61 12.74 -35.58 8.31
CA TYR A 61 12.73 -35.03 9.69
C TYR A 61 11.86 -35.82 10.65
N ALA A 62 10.86 -36.57 10.13
CA ALA A 62 10.02 -37.43 10.95
C ALA A 62 10.82 -38.62 11.51
N THR A 63 11.60 -39.28 10.66
CA THR A 63 12.52 -40.35 11.10
C THR A 63 13.62 -39.81 11.97
N ALA A 64 14.21 -38.65 11.63
CA ALA A 64 15.22 -38.00 12.46
C ALA A 64 14.71 -37.71 13.88
N ALA A 65 13.52 -37.12 14.02
CA ALA A 65 12.93 -36.82 15.32
C ALA A 65 12.68 -38.09 16.16
N ARG A 66 12.16 -39.15 15.52
CA ARG A 66 11.96 -40.45 16.21
C ARG A 66 13.28 -41.03 16.75
N ASP A 67 14.34 -41.03 15.94
CA ASP A 67 15.61 -41.63 16.28
C ASP A 67 16.37 -40.78 17.33
N TYR A 68 16.28 -39.42 17.25
CA TYR A 68 16.76 -38.54 18.34
C TYR A 68 16.00 -38.77 19.65
N GLN A 69 14.66 -38.93 19.62
CA GLN A 69 13.89 -39.28 20.82
C GLN A 69 14.31 -40.62 21.42
N ALA A 70 14.53 -41.64 20.59
CA ALA A 70 15.01 -42.95 21.06
C ALA A 70 16.39 -42.88 21.73
N TYR A 71 17.28 -42.02 21.18
CA TYR A 71 18.56 -41.73 21.78
C TYR A 71 18.42 -41.03 23.14
N LEU A 72 17.61 -39.95 23.19
CA LEU A 72 17.39 -39.17 24.42
C LEU A 72 16.66 -39.96 25.53
N ALA A 73 15.89 -40.98 25.16
CA ALA A 73 15.30 -41.89 26.14
C ALA A 73 16.36 -42.67 26.96
N GLN A 74 17.54 -42.89 26.38
CA GLN A 74 18.66 -43.58 27.05
C GLN A 74 19.70 -42.57 27.59
N LYS A 75 19.81 -41.38 26.99
CA LYS A 75 20.78 -40.31 27.34
C LYS A 75 20.11 -38.95 27.34
N PRO A 76 19.35 -38.62 28.40
CA PRO A 76 18.54 -37.42 28.46
C PRO A 76 19.31 -36.10 28.62
N ASP A 77 20.61 -36.19 28.96
CA ASP A 77 21.42 -35.00 29.29
C ASP A 77 22.35 -34.58 28.12
N ASP A 78 21.93 -34.84 26.86
CA ASP A 78 22.71 -34.48 25.70
C ASP A 78 22.14 -33.19 25.04
N ALA A 79 22.77 -32.04 25.34
CA ALA A 79 22.33 -30.75 24.88
C ALA A 79 22.28 -30.64 23.34
N VAL A 80 23.26 -31.26 22.65
CA VAL A 80 23.36 -31.21 21.19
C VAL A 80 22.21 -31.99 20.55
N VAL A 81 21.88 -33.16 21.09
CA VAL A 81 20.79 -33.99 20.56
C VAL A 81 19.41 -33.35 20.83
N HIS A 82 19.23 -32.68 21.98
CA HIS A 82 18.04 -31.86 22.21
C HIS A 82 17.93 -30.71 21.15
N TYR A 83 19.03 -30.04 20.86
CA TYR A 83 19.06 -29.03 19.80
C TYR A 83 18.69 -29.62 18.42
N ASP A 84 19.27 -30.78 18.06
CA ASP A 84 19.00 -31.45 16.78
C ASP A 84 17.55 -31.92 16.68
N LEU A 85 16.97 -32.38 17.77
CA LEU A 85 15.54 -32.72 17.86
C LEU A 85 14.66 -31.48 17.68
N GLY A 86 15.03 -30.37 18.33
CA GLY A 86 14.35 -29.08 18.16
C GLY A 86 14.38 -28.61 16.71
N TYR A 87 15.54 -28.78 16.04
CA TYR A 87 15.67 -28.48 14.62
C TYR A 87 14.75 -29.36 13.74
N ALA A 88 14.72 -30.67 14.02
CA ALA A 88 13.82 -31.58 13.31
C ALA A 88 12.33 -31.18 13.50
N TYR A 89 11.92 -30.79 14.72
CA TYR A 89 10.57 -30.30 14.98
C TYR A 89 10.29 -28.98 14.29
N THR A 90 11.25 -28.05 14.16
CA THR A 90 11.10 -26.82 13.40
C THR A 90 10.82 -27.12 11.93
N ALA A 91 11.57 -28.05 11.33
CA ALA A 91 11.36 -28.50 9.96
C ALA A 91 10.00 -29.19 9.74
N LEU A 92 9.49 -29.89 10.77
CA LEU A 92 8.16 -30.49 10.78
C LEU A 92 7.03 -29.51 11.08
N GLN A 93 7.31 -28.22 11.20
CA GLN A 93 6.34 -27.16 11.56
C GLN A 93 5.64 -27.44 12.93
N ARG A 94 6.39 -27.96 13.90
CA ARG A 94 5.97 -28.22 15.28
C ARG A 94 6.64 -27.25 16.26
N PRO A 95 6.29 -25.94 16.24
CA PRO A 95 7.04 -24.93 16.98
C PRO A 95 6.99 -25.09 18.50
N ALA A 96 5.90 -25.65 19.05
CA ALA A 96 5.80 -25.85 20.49
C ALA A 96 6.77 -26.94 20.98
N ASP A 97 6.92 -28.01 20.20
CA ASP A 97 7.86 -29.10 20.53
C ASP A 97 9.30 -28.63 20.31
N ALA A 98 9.55 -27.89 19.23
CA ALA A 98 10.86 -27.29 18.96
C ALA A 98 11.31 -26.35 20.08
N LYS A 99 10.44 -25.47 20.55
CA LYS A 99 10.70 -24.60 21.70
C LYS A 99 11.14 -25.41 22.92
N THR A 100 10.35 -26.45 23.28
CA THR A 100 10.66 -27.29 24.45
C THR A 100 12.04 -27.90 24.35
N GLU A 101 12.43 -28.41 23.18
CA GLU A 101 13.71 -29.06 23.01
C GLU A 101 14.88 -28.07 22.99
N TYR A 102 14.71 -26.86 22.38
CA TYR A 102 15.71 -25.81 22.48
C TYR A 102 15.89 -25.30 23.91
N GLU A 103 14.82 -25.16 24.72
CA GLU A 103 14.90 -24.78 26.12
C GLU A 103 15.67 -25.80 26.93
N LYS A 104 15.48 -27.14 26.70
CA LYS A 104 16.27 -28.20 27.32
C LYS A 104 17.74 -28.13 26.89
N ALA A 105 18.02 -27.92 25.60
CA ALA A 105 19.38 -27.80 25.11
C ALA A 105 20.13 -26.64 25.80
N ILE A 106 19.47 -25.49 25.95
CA ILE A 106 20.00 -24.31 26.64
C ILE A 106 20.23 -24.59 28.15
N ALA A 107 19.30 -25.28 28.80
CA ALA A 107 19.43 -25.63 30.21
C ALA A 107 20.63 -26.55 30.46
N LEU A 108 20.93 -27.46 29.53
CA LEU A 108 22.06 -28.39 29.61
C LEU A 108 23.38 -27.74 29.20
N ASP A 109 23.39 -26.91 28.17
CA ASP A 109 24.55 -26.14 27.74
C ASP A 109 24.17 -24.66 27.47
N PRO A 110 24.35 -23.78 28.47
CA PRO A 110 24.09 -22.35 28.31
C PRO A 110 25.03 -21.62 27.33
N LYS A 111 26.01 -22.28 26.74
CA LYS A 111 26.92 -21.73 25.71
C LYS A 111 26.55 -22.18 24.30
N LEU A 112 25.50 -22.98 24.15
CA LEU A 112 25.04 -23.44 22.83
C LEU A 112 24.29 -22.31 22.09
N ALA A 113 25.03 -21.40 21.50
CA ALA A 113 24.52 -20.21 20.86
C ALA A 113 23.45 -20.47 19.76
N SER A 114 23.61 -21.57 19.01
CA SER A 114 22.64 -22.00 17.99
C SER A 114 21.29 -22.40 18.58
N ALA A 115 21.23 -22.89 19.79
CA ALA A 115 19.96 -23.22 20.46
C ALA A 115 19.19 -21.91 20.79
N TYR A 116 19.87 -20.93 21.33
CA TYR A 116 19.27 -19.59 21.56
C TYR A 116 18.80 -18.95 20.25
N GLN A 117 19.61 -18.99 19.18
CA GLN A 117 19.25 -18.42 17.89
C GLN A 117 17.99 -19.06 17.31
N ASN A 118 17.92 -20.41 17.35
CA ASN A 118 16.76 -21.14 16.81
C ASN A 118 15.52 -21.05 17.71
N LEU A 119 15.69 -20.94 19.03
CA LEU A 119 14.60 -20.64 19.96
C LEU A 119 13.99 -19.27 19.60
N GLY A 120 14.82 -18.23 19.45
CA GLY A 120 14.36 -16.91 19.07
C GLY A 120 13.64 -16.91 17.73
N LEU A 121 14.22 -17.55 16.71
CA LEU A 121 13.60 -17.69 15.40
C LEU A 121 12.22 -18.39 15.48
N THR A 122 12.10 -19.39 16.30
CA THR A 122 10.84 -20.14 16.53
C THR A 122 9.77 -19.27 17.20
N LEU A 123 10.17 -18.34 18.06
CA LEU A 123 9.27 -17.46 18.81
C LEU A 123 8.80 -16.24 18.02
N ILE A 124 9.58 -15.73 17.06
CA ILE A 124 9.24 -14.51 16.29
C ILE A 124 7.79 -14.51 15.77
N PRO A 125 7.25 -15.58 15.16
CA PRO A 125 5.91 -15.55 14.59
C PRO A 125 4.77 -15.49 15.61
N THR A 126 4.99 -15.99 16.82
CA THR A 126 3.95 -16.17 17.85
C THR A 126 4.10 -15.23 19.04
N ASP A 127 5.31 -15.00 19.47
CA ASP A 127 5.67 -14.10 20.58
C ASP A 127 6.99 -13.38 20.28
N PRO A 128 6.97 -12.31 19.48
CA PRO A 128 8.18 -11.57 19.15
C PRO A 128 8.89 -10.97 20.38
N ALA A 129 8.12 -10.63 21.42
CA ALA A 129 8.70 -10.05 22.62
C ALA A 129 9.53 -11.08 23.38
N ALA A 130 9.06 -12.33 23.47
CA ALA A 130 9.79 -13.44 24.08
C ALA A 130 10.99 -13.89 23.22
N ALA A 131 11.02 -13.61 21.92
CA ALA A 131 12.15 -13.92 21.04
C ALA A 131 13.39 -13.06 21.32
N ILE A 132 13.21 -11.86 21.89
CA ILE A 132 14.29 -10.88 22.05
C ILE A 132 15.39 -11.41 22.98
N GLU A 133 15.04 -11.90 24.16
CA GLU A 133 16.03 -12.37 25.15
C GLU A 133 16.93 -13.51 24.60
N PRO A 134 16.38 -14.61 24.05
CA PRO A 134 17.22 -15.63 23.43
C PRO A 134 18.13 -15.09 22.32
N LEU A 135 17.63 -14.21 21.46
CA LEU A 135 18.44 -13.64 20.38
C LEU A 135 19.52 -12.69 20.88
N GLN A 136 19.30 -11.98 21.99
CA GLN A 136 20.34 -11.19 22.66
C GLN A 136 21.45 -12.09 23.17
N HIS A 137 21.12 -13.18 23.88
CA HIS A 137 22.10 -14.16 24.33
C HIS A 137 22.86 -14.82 23.18
N ALA A 138 22.17 -15.16 22.09
CA ALA A 138 22.83 -15.64 20.89
C ALA A 138 23.82 -14.63 20.33
N ALA A 139 23.45 -13.32 20.29
CA ALA A 139 24.30 -12.26 19.78
C ALA A 139 25.52 -11.97 20.70
N GLU A 140 25.39 -12.19 22.01
CA GLU A 140 26.51 -12.11 22.96
C GLU A 140 27.50 -13.27 22.75
N LEU A 141 26.99 -14.48 22.48
CA LEU A 141 27.80 -15.66 22.23
C LEU A 141 28.41 -15.68 20.83
N MET A 142 27.77 -15.05 19.85
CA MET A 142 28.19 -14.95 18.45
C MET A 142 28.21 -13.48 17.97
N PRO A 143 29.12 -12.63 18.50
CA PRO A 143 29.10 -11.19 18.23
C PRO A 143 29.35 -10.83 16.77
N GLU A 144 30.05 -11.69 16.01
CA GLU A 144 30.39 -11.50 14.59
C GLU A 144 29.39 -12.19 13.63
N ASP A 145 28.31 -12.78 14.14
CA ASP A 145 27.29 -13.40 13.29
C ASP A 145 26.24 -12.38 12.84
N ALA A 146 26.32 -11.98 11.58
CA ALA A 146 25.38 -11.04 10.96
C ALA A 146 23.93 -11.54 11.01
N ARG A 147 23.74 -12.85 10.86
CA ARG A 147 22.41 -13.47 10.86
C ARG A 147 21.72 -13.33 12.23
N THR A 148 22.46 -13.58 13.32
CA THR A 148 21.91 -13.43 14.68
C THR A 148 21.48 -12.00 14.95
N LYS A 149 22.30 -11.00 14.56
CA LYS A 149 21.94 -9.59 14.71
C LYS A 149 20.72 -9.23 13.86
N TRP A 150 20.66 -9.70 12.63
CA TRP A 150 19.51 -9.52 11.77
C TRP A 150 18.23 -10.12 12.37
N LEU A 151 18.28 -11.35 12.88
CA LEU A 151 17.14 -12.00 13.57
C LEU A 151 16.69 -11.21 14.80
N LEU A 152 17.64 -10.70 15.60
CA LEU A 152 17.32 -9.82 16.72
C LEU A 152 16.61 -8.54 16.24
N GLY A 153 17.08 -7.94 15.15
CA GLY A 153 16.41 -6.82 14.50
C GLY A 153 14.97 -7.15 14.09
N VAL A 154 14.75 -8.33 13.48
CA VAL A 154 13.41 -8.81 13.08
C VAL A 154 12.49 -8.99 14.29
N ALA A 155 13.00 -9.57 15.40
CA ALA A 155 12.23 -9.74 16.64
C ALA A 155 11.86 -8.38 17.26
N LEU A 156 12.80 -7.45 17.32
CA LEU A 156 12.59 -6.09 17.83
C LEU A 156 11.57 -5.33 16.97
N GLU A 157 11.66 -5.42 15.65
CA GLU A 157 10.71 -4.84 14.70
C GLU A 157 9.29 -5.39 14.92
N ALA A 158 9.15 -6.71 15.00
CA ALA A 158 7.88 -7.36 15.24
C ALA A 158 7.28 -6.98 16.61
N ALA A 159 8.16 -6.70 17.61
CA ALA A 159 7.79 -6.17 18.90
C ALA A 159 7.59 -4.63 18.91
N LYS A 160 7.61 -3.96 17.74
CA LYS A 160 7.45 -2.51 17.56
C LYS A 160 8.51 -1.66 18.26
N LYS A 161 9.71 -2.18 18.39
CA LYS A 161 10.88 -1.47 18.92
C LYS A 161 11.79 -1.03 17.77
N ASP A 162 11.23 -0.24 16.84
CA ASP A 162 11.84 0.07 15.55
C ASP A 162 13.23 0.69 15.66
N SER A 163 13.48 1.62 16.60
CA SER A 163 14.82 2.22 16.78
C SER A 163 15.88 1.20 17.15
N LEU A 164 15.55 0.25 18.05
CA LEU A 164 16.48 -0.82 18.41
C LEU A 164 16.68 -1.83 17.27
N ALA A 165 15.63 -2.06 16.47
CA ALA A 165 15.74 -2.90 15.27
C ALA A 165 16.73 -2.31 14.26
N ILE A 166 16.66 -0.99 14.02
CA ILE A 166 17.59 -0.27 13.13
C ILE A 166 19.05 -0.48 13.59
N GLU A 167 19.34 -0.30 14.89
CA GLU A 167 20.69 -0.53 15.44
C GLU A 167 21.20 -1.93 15.13
N GLN A 168 20.34 -2.95 15.26
CA GLN A 168 20.72 -4.34 14.99
C GLN A 168 20.90 -4.59 13.48
N TYR A 169 20.05 -4.01 12.63
CA TYR A 169 20.18 -4.13 11.18
C TYR A 169 21.44 -3.42 10.67
N GLU A 170 21.79 -2.26 11.21
CA GLU A 170 23.06 -1.58 10.89
C GLU A 170 24.27 -2.40 11.31
N ALA A 171 24.22 -3.00 12.50
CA ALA A 171 25.29 -3.88 12.97
C ALA A 171 25.41 -5.12 12.06
N ALA A 172 24.29 -5.73 11.67
CA ALA A 172 24.28 -6.85 10.74
C ALA A 172 24.82 -6.46 9.35
N ALA A 173 24.46 -5.29 8.83
CA ALA A 173 24.92 -4.78 7.54
C ALA A 173 26.45 -4.49 7.52
N LYS A 174 27.02 -4.12 8.67
CA LYS A 174 28.48 -3.97 8.81
C LYS A 174 29.20 -5.31 8.78
N LEU A 175 28.60 -6.35 9.35
CA LEU A 175 29.18 -7.72 9.39
C LEU A 175 29.01 -8.45 8.06
N ASP A 176 27.85 -8.29 7.40
CA ASP A 176 27.61 -8.81 6.06
C ASP A 176 27.23 -7.67 5.09
N PRO A 177 28.21 -6.96 4.52
CA PRO A 177 27.95 -5.87 3.60
C PRO A 177 27.39 -6.32 2.24
N LYS A 178 27.32 -7.64 1.97
CA LYS A 178 26.84 -8.17 0.69
C LYS A 178 25.40 -8.68 0.76
N SER A 179 24.75 -8.64 1.92
CA SER A 179 23.36 -9.07 2.08
C SER A 179 22.40 -7.97 1.67
N ALA A 180 21.70 -8.16 0.57
CA ALA A 180 20.62 -7.28 0.15
C ALA A 180 19.40 -7.39 1.10
N ASP A 181 19.15 -8.56 1.68
CA ASP A 181 18.05 -8.79 2.62
C ASP A 181 18.19 -7.95 3.89
N ILE A 182 19.41 -7.87 4.44
CA ILE A 182 19.70 -7.03 5.62
C ILE A 182 19.46 -5.56 5.28
N ARG A 183 19.92 -5.09 4.11
CA ARG A 183 19.69 -3.70 3.66
C ARG A 183 18.23 -3.40 3.41
N ASN A 184 17.49 -4.33 2.84
CA ASN A 184 16.03 -4.21 2.69
C ASN A 184 15.34 -4.07 4.05
N SER A 185 15.70 -4.92 5.02
CA SER A 185 15.16 -4.85 6.38
C SER A 185 15.47 -3.49 7.04
N LEU A 186 16.70 -3.01 6.92
CA LEU A 186 17.10 -1.68 7.40
C LEU A 186 16.26 -0.57 6.73
N GLY A 187 16.16 -0.59 5.40
CA GLY A 187 15.40 0.40 4.65
C GLY A 187 13.92 0.45 5.05
N PHE A 188 13.27 -0.70 5.24
CA PHE A 188 11.88 -0.73 5.71
C PHE A 188 11.72 -0.25 7.15
N ALA A 189 12.66 -0.55 8.04
CA ALA A 189 12.64 -0.05 9.41
C ALA A 189 12.81 1.49 9.45
N LEU A 190 13.71 2.04 8.62
CA LEU A 190 13.91 3.48 8.46
C LEU A 190 12.67 4.18 7.91
N LEU A 191 11.96 3.57 6.94
CA LEU A 191 10.69 4.12 6.44
C LEU A 191 9.63 4.23 7.53
N ARG A 192 9.52 3.23 8.42
CA ARG A 192 8.54 3.25 9.53
C ARG A 192 8.84 4.34 10.55
N THR A 193 10.11 4.66 10.75
CA THR A 193 10.52 5.75 11.65
C THR A 193 10.51 7.13 10.99
N GLY A 194 10.18 7.21 9.69
CA GLY A 194 10.09 8.46 8.95
C GLY A 194 11.41 8.94 8.35
N SER A 195 12.49 8.15 8.46
CA SER A 195 13.82 8.47 7.89
C SER A 195 13.90 8.08 6.42
N ALA A 196 13.11 8.74 5.57
CA ALA A 196 12.95 8.36 4.16
C ALA A 196 14.27 8.47 3.36
N GLY A 197 15.10 9.49 3.62
CA GLY A 197 16.39 9.65 2.92
C GLY A 197 17.40 8.55 3.27
N ASP A 198 17.48 8.13 4.53
CA ASP A 198 18.33 7.01 4.92
C ASP A 198 17.79 5.68 4.35
N ALA A 199 16.47 5.55 4.30
CA ALA A 199 15.83 4.40 3.66
C ALA A 199 16.13 4.33 2.16
N GLU A 200 16.08 5.47 1.45
CA GLU A 200 16.49 5.54 0.04
C GLU A 200 17.92 5.03 -0.14
N ALA A 201 18.85 5.50 0.70
CA ALA A 201 20.24 5.06 0.63
C ALA A 201 20.37 3.54 0.84
N ALA A 202 19.69 2.98 1.86
CA ALA A 202 19.72 1.55 2.14
C ALA A 202 19.17 0.70 0.98
N PHE A 203 18.07 1.13 0.34
CA PHE A 203 17.50 0.41 -0.81
C PHE A 203 18.39 0.54 -2.07
N ARG A 204 18.99 1.71 -2.32
CA ARG A 204 19.95 1.86 -3.42
C ARG A 204 21.17 0.95 -3.24
N GLU A 205 21.68 0.82 -2.01
CA GLU A 205 22.74 -0.13 -1.69
C GLU A 205 22.29 -1.58 -1.93
N ALA A 206 21.04 -1.93 -1.51
CA ALA A 206 20.49 -3.26 -1.79
C ALA A 206 20.44 -3.56 -3.29
N ILE A 207 19.95 -2.62 -4.11
CA ILE A 207 19.87 -2.76 -5.58
C ILE A 207 21.26 -2.88 -6.21
N ALA A 208 22.24 -2.11 -5.72
CA ALA A 208 23.64 -2.16 -6.21
C ALA A 208 24.29 -3.53 -6.03
N LEU A 209 23.82 -4.34 -5.07
CA LEU A 209 24.26 -5.72 -4.88
C LEU A 209 23.69 -6.69 -5.92
N LYS A 210 22.82 -6.21 -6.83
CA LYS A 210 22.16 -7.00 -7.89
C LYS A 210 21.45 -8.24 -7.35
N PRO A 211 20.57 -8.10 -6.36
CA PRO A 211 19.82 -9.21 -5.83
C PRO A 211 18.92 -9.80 -6.92
N SER A 212 18.38 -10.99 -6.68
CA SER A 212 17.43 -11.64 -7.57
C SER A 212 16.15 -12.02 -6.81
N GLY A 213 15.11 -12.35 -7.54
CA GLY A 213 13.85 -12.81 -6.97
C GLY A 213 13.20 -11.79 -6.03
N GLU A 214 12.74 -12.25 -4.86
CA GLU A 214 12.01 -11.42 -3.90
C GLU A 214 12.84 -10.27 -3.34
N ALA A 215 14.14 -10.50 -3.06
CA ALA A 215 15.01 -9.46 -2.52
C ALA A 215 15.15 -8.27 -3.48
N ALA A 216 15.24 -8.52 -4.79
CA ALA A 216 15.24 -7.48 -5.82
C ALA A 216 13.91 -6.71 -5.83
N SER A 217 12.80 -7.43 -5.86
CA SER A 217 11.45 -6.84 -5.85
C SER A 217 11.22 -5.97 -4.61
N GLN A 218 11.66 -6.42 -3.45
CA GLN A 218 11.59 -5.68 -2.18
C GLN A 218 12.41 -4.40 -2.22
N ALA A 219 13.64 -4.44 -2.75
CA ALA A 219 14.52 -3.29 -2.84
C ALA A 219 13.90 -2.18 -3.72
N HIS A 220 13.41 -2.52 -4.91
CA HIS A 220 12.75 -1.56 -5.81
C HIS A 220 11.45 -0.98 -5.22
N LYS A 221 10.60 -1.83 -4.64
CA LYS A 221 9.36 -1.38 -3.96
C LYS A 221 9.64 -0.52 -2.73
N GLY A 222 10.71 -0.83 -2.01
CA GLY A 222 11.17 -0.03 -0.87
C GLY A 222 11.69 1.33 -1.31
N LEU A 223 12.55 1.36 -2.33
CA LEU A 223 13.07 2.61 -2.92
C LEU A 223 11.95 3.51 -3.41
N LEU A 224 10.98 2.95 -4.13
CA LEU A 224 9.81 3.69 -4.59
C LEU A 224 9.08 4.38 -3.42
N ARG A 225 8.83 3.64 -2.32
CA ARG A 225 8.16 4.21 -1.14
C ARG A 225 8.98 5.32 -0.49
N ALA A 226 10.30 5.17 -0.44
CA ALA A 226 11.21 6.19 0.10
C ALA A 226 11.15 7.46 -0.75
N LEU A 227 11.26 7.34 -2.07
CA LEU A 227 11.19 8.46 -3.01
C LEU A 227 9.84 9.21 -2.94
N ILE A 228 8.73 8.48 -2.85
CA ILE A 228 7.40 9.08 -2.67
C ILE A 228 7.31 9.82 -1.33
N ALA A 229 7.83 9.24 -0.25
CA ALA A 229 7.82 9.88 1.07
C ALA A 229 8.64 11.19 1.09
N GLU A 230 9.70 11.27 0.28
CA GLU A 230 10.52 12.46 0.07
C GLU A 230 9.94 13.42 -0.99
N LYS A 231 8.79 13.07 -1.60
CA LYS A 231 8.16 13.82 -2.71
C LYS A 231 9.04 13.94 -3.97
N LYS A 232 9.93 12.99 -4.18
CA LYS A 232 10.78 12.87 -5.38
C LYS A 232 10.03 12.08 -6.47
N ASN A 233 8.89 12.62 -6.93
CA ASN A 233 7.96 11.90 -7.80
C ASN A 233 8.57 11.53 -9.17
N ASP A 234 9.44 12.37 -9.73
CA ASP A 234 10.12 12.09 -11.01
C ASP A 234 11.10 10.92 -10.89
N ASP A 235 11.86 10.86 -9.77
CA ASP A 235 12.77 9.74 -9.49
C ASP A 235 11.97 8.46 -9.24
N ALA A 236 10.84 8.56 -8.53
CA ALA A 236 9.93 7.46 -8.28
C ALA A 236 9.34 6.89 -9.58
N ALA A 237 8.93 7.75 -10.52
CA ALA A 237 8.44 7.33 -11.83
C ALA A 237 9.55 6.64 -12.65
N THR A 238 10.77 7.18 -12.61
CA THR A 238 11.93 6.57 -13.28
C THR A 238 12.24 5.18 -12.72
N GLU A 239 12.26 5.05 -11.40
CA GLU A 239 12.50 3.78 -10.71
C GLU A 239 11.43 2.73 -11.04
N LEU A 240 10.17 3.15 -11.11
CA LEU A 240 9.07 2.27 -11.53
C LEU A 240 9.21 1.81 -12.98
N GLY A 241 9.68 2.67 -13.88
CA GLY A 241 10.00 2.27 -15.26
C GLY A 241 11.01 1.12 -15.27
N VAL A 242 12.13 1.27 -14.55
CA VAL A 242 13.16 0.24 -14.42
C VAL A 242 12.61 -1.06 -13.82
N TYR A 243 11.82 -0.97 -12.77
CA TYR A 243 11.17 -2.15 -12.17
C TYR A 243 10.25 -2.87 -13.17
N LEU A 244 9.44 -2.11 -13.91
CA LEU A 244 8.47 -2.64 -14.86
C LEU A 244 9.10 -3.25 -16.11
N ASP A 245 10.30 -2.85 -16.49
CA ASP A 245 11.07 -3.50 -17.55
C ASP A 245 11.40 -4.97 -17.19
N ALA A 246 11.71 -5.21 -15.92
CA ALA A 246 11.97 -6.55 -15.39
C ALA A 246 10.68 -7.33 -15.02
N HIS A 247 9.59 -6.62 -14.70
CA HIS A 247 8.33 -7.17 -14.23
C HIS A 247 7.13 -6.65 -15.04
N PRO A 248 7.06 -6.91 -16.36
CA PRO A 248 6.11 -6.25 -17.27
C PRO A 248 4.64 -6.54 -16.95
N ASN A 249 4.34 -7.58 -16.20
CA ASN A 249 2.97 -8.01 -15.86
C ASN A 249 2.52 -7.57 -14.45
N ASP A 250 3.32 -6.77 -13.71
CA ASP A 250 2.90 -6.25 -12.41
C ASP A 250 1.91 -5.08 -12.58
N ALA A 251 0.62 -5.43 -12.72
CA ALA A 251 -0.45 -4.46 -12.93
C ALA A 251 -0.58 -3.47 -11.76
N ALA A 252 -0.23 -3.87 -10.54
CA ALA A 252 -0.27 -2.98 -9.37
C ALA A 252 0.80 -1.88 -9.48
N MET A 253 2.02 -2.24 -9.87
CA MET A 253 3.11 -1.26 -10.05
C MET A 253 2.88 -0.40 -11.29
N ARG A 254 2.27 -0.93 -12.36
CA ARG A 254 1.83 -0.09 -13.50
C ARG A 254 0.82 0.98 -13.10
N LEU A 255 -0.10 0.62 -12.22
CA LEU A 255 -1.09 1.60 -11.72
C LEU A 255 -0.44 2.68 -10.85
N GLU A 256 0.57 2.34 -10.05
CA GLU A 256 1.37 3.35 -9.32
C GLU A 256 2.16 4.24 -10.29
N HIS A 257 2.78 3.66 -11.32
CA HIS A 257 3.48 4.41 -12.36
C HIS A 257 2.55 5.39 -13.07
N ALA A 258 1.38 4.91 -13.51
CA ALA A 258 0.37 5.77 -14.11
C ALA A 258 -0.04 6.93 -13.19
N ALA A 259 -0.20 6.68 -11.88
CA ALA A 259 -0.54 7.73 -10.93
C ALA A 259 0.56 8.81 -10.83
N LEU A 260 1.83 8.41 -10.74
CA LEU A 260 2.96 9.35 -10.72
C LEU A 260 3.07 10.15 -12.04
N LEU A 261 2.82 9.50 -13.18
CA LEU A 261 2.80 10.17 -14.48
C LEU A 261 1.65 11.20 -14.58
N VAL A 262 0.47 10.89 -14.01
CA VAL A 262 -0.66 11.82 -13.89
C VAL A 262 -0.27 13.04 -13.05
N ASP A 263 0.38 12.84 -11.92
CA ASP A 263 0.85 13.91 -11.04
C ASP A 263 1.92 14.77 -11.72
N ALA A 264 2.75 14.17 -12.57
CA ALA A 264 3.74 14.86 -13.40
C ALA A 264 3.15 15.54 -14.67
N GLY A 265 1.85 15.41 -14.91
CA GLY A 265 1.19 15.95 -16.11
C GLY A 265 1.50 15.21 -17.42
N LYS A 266 2.09 14.00 -17.33
CA LYS A 266 2.43 13.14 -18.49
C LYS A 266 1.24 12.24 -18.84
N ASP A 267 0.14 12.87 -19.25
CA ASP A 267 -1.16 12.20 -19.41
C ASP A 267 -1.17 11.07 -20.44
N ASP A 268 -0.46 11.22 -21.57
CA ASP A 268 -0.43 10.20 -22.62
C ASP A 268 0.38 8.96 -22.18
N ASP A 269 1.49 9.18 -21.48
CA ASP A 269 2.28 8.07 -20.91
C ASP A 269 1.48 7.35 -19.82
N ALA A 270 0.74 8.09 -19.00
CA ALA A 270 -0.13 7.52 -17.97
C ALA A 270 -1.25 6.66 -18.59
N LEU A 271 -1.88 7.11 -19.67
CA LEU A 271 -2.89 6.32 -20.40
C LEU A 271 -2.28 5.02 -20.95
N ALA A 272 -1.07 5.07 -21.49
CA ALA A 272 -0.39 3.89 -21.98
C ALA A 272 -0.11 2.85 -20.86
N GLU A 273 0.29 3.32 -19.67
CA GLU A 273 0.47 2.42 -18.51
C GLU A 273 -0.87 1.86 -18.00
N LEU A 274 -1.94 2.64 -18.00
CA LEU A 274 -3.29 2.16 -17.66
C LEU A 274 -3.78 1.11 -18.66
N ASP A 275 -3.52 1.27 -19.95
CA ASP A 275 -3.88 0.28 -21.00
C ASP A 275 -3.11 -1.04 -20.80
N ARG A 276 -1.81 -0.95 -20.49
CA ARG A 276 -0.99 -2.12 -20.18
C ARG A 276 -1.45 -2.82 -18.90
N ALA A 277 -1.86 -2.06 -17.88
CA ALA A 277 -2.40 -2.64 -16.64
C ALA A 277 -3.73 -3.37 -16.90
N ALA A 278 -4.59 -2.81 -17.75
CA ALA A 278 -5.89 -3.38 -18.13
C ALA A 278 -5.78 -4.65 -18.97
N ALA A 279 -4.67 -4.87 -19.69
CA ALA A 279 -4.45 -6.08 -20.47
C ALA A 279 -4.44 -7.36 -19.62
N GLY A 280 -4.21 -7.26 -18.31
CA GLY A 280 -4.21 -8.35 -17.34
C GLY A 280 -5.57 -8.69 -16.72
N GLY A 281 -6.63 -7.91 -16.99
CA GLY A 281 -7.96 -8.12 -16.39
C GLY A 281 -8.79 -6.84 -16.33
N PRO A 282 -9.96 -6.89 -15.66
CA PRO A 282 -10.83 -5.72 -15.54
C PRO A 282 -10.16 -4.58 -14.79
N GLU A 283 -10.38 -3.37 -15.27
CA GLU A 283 -9.82 -2.16 -14.65
C GLU A 283 -10.34 -1.98 -13.20
N SER A 284 -9.43 -1.64 -12.32
CA SER A 284 -9.77 -1.27 -10.93
C SER A 284 -10.46 0.09 -10.89
N LEU A 285 -11.23 0.34 -9.83
CA LEU A 285 -11.84 1.65 -9.60
C LEU A 285 -10.80 2.79 -9.62
N ARG A 286 -9.60 2.55 -9.08
CA ARG A 286 -8.50 3.53 -9.08
C ARG A 286 -8.02 3.83 -10.51
N ALA A 287 -7.88 2.81 -11.35
CA ALA A 287 -7.48 2.98 -12.75
C ALA A 287 -8.52 3.82 -13.52
N LEU A 288 -9.81 3.50 -13.35
CA LEU A 288 -10.90 4.24 -13.97
C LEU A 288 -10.93 5.71 -13.54
N ARG A 289 -10.69 5.99 -12.25
CA ARG A 289 -10.60 7.37 -11.74
C ARG A 289 -9.44 8.15 -12.34
N LEU A 290 -8.25 7.55 -12.45
CA LEU A 290 -7.11 8.18 -13.11
C LEU A 290 -7.39 8.47 -14.58
N ARG A 291 -7.96 7.50 -15.30
CA ARG A 291 -8.32 7.66 -16.72
C ARG A 291 -9.36 8.76 -16.91
N ALA A 292 -10.39 8.80 -16.08
CA ALA A 292 -11.39 9.85 -16.09
C ALA A 292 -10.77 11.24 -15.87
N LEU A 293 -9.88 11.36 -14.86
CA LEU A 293 -9.17 12.60 -14.56
C LEU A 293 -8.35 13.10 -15.76
N ILE A 294 -7.63 12.18 -16.44
CA ILE A 294 -6.86 12.51 -17.64
C ILE A 294 -7.79 13.04 -18.75
N TYR A 295 -8.88 12.33 -19.04
CA TYR A 295 -9.82 12.78 -20.08
C TYR A 295 -10.50 14.11 -19.74
N PHE A 296 -10.76 14.38 -18.45
CA PHE A 296 -11.23 15.68 -17.98
C PHE A 296 -10.22 16.80 -18.27
N ARG A 297 -8.94 16.59 -17.90
CA ARG A 297 -7.86 17.57 -18.18
C ARG A 297 -7.72 17.86 -19.68
N LYS A 298 -7.87 16.80 -20.50
CA LYS A 298 -7.82 16.90 -21.97
C LYS A 298 -9.11 17.43 -22.59
N LYS A 299 -10.17 17.66 -21.79
CA LYS A 299 -11.53 18.03 -22.24
C LYS A 299 -12.16 17.02 -23.20
N GLU A 300 -11.75 15.76 -23.11
CA GLU A 300 -12.26 14.63 -23.89
C GLU A 300 -13.44 13.98 -23.16
N TYR A 301 -14.52 14.77 -22.96
CA TYR A 301 -15.65 14.35 -22.11
C TYR A 301 -16.41 13.15 -22.67
N ASP A 302 -16.47 13.02 -23.99
CA ASP A 302 -17.01 11.86 -24.71
C ASP A 302 -16.31 10.55 -24.34
N LYS A 303 -14.99 10.59 -24.06
CA LYS A 303 -14.20 9.45 -23.58
C LYS A 303 -14.31 9.28 -22.06
N SER A 304 -14.48 10.36 -21.31
CA SER A 304 -14.61 10.31 -19.85
C SER A 304 -15.92 9.64 -19.41
N ILE A 305 -17.04 9.90 -20.09
CA ILE A 305 -18.37 9.38 -19.75
C ILE A 305 -18.41 7.85 -19.63
N PRO A 306 -17.99 7.05 -20.62
CA PRO A 306 -18.02 5.59 -20.49
C PRO A 306 -17.12 5.07 -19.38
N VAL A 307 -15.98 5.72 -19.12
CA VAL A 307 -15.06 5.37 -18.02
C VAL A 307 -15.74 5.63 -16.67
N LEU A 308 -16.37 6.79 -16.50
CA LEU A 308 -17.09 7.14 -15.27
C LEU A 308 -18.32 6.23 -15.03
N LYS A 309 -19.04 5.83 -16.08
CA LYS A 309 -20.11 4.82 -15.97
C LYS A 309 -19.61 3.51 -15.39
N ASN A 310 -18.46 3.03 -15.86
CA ASN A 310 -17.84 1.83 -15.32
C ASN A 310 -17.40 2.04 -13.86
N ALA A 311 -16.87 3.21 -13.52
CA ALA A 311 -16.50 3.55 -12.14
C ALA A 311 -17.72 3.58 -11.20
N VAL A 312 -18.83 4.20 -11.63
CA VAL A 312 -20.11 4.20 -10.89
C VAL A 312 -20.66 2.79 -10.73
N ALA A 313 -20.56 1.94 -11.75
CA ALA A 313 -21.00 0.53 -11.65
C ALA A 313 -20.19 -0.25 -10.59
N LEU A 314 -18.90 0.04 -10.40
CA LEU A 314 -18.08 -0.56 -9.36
C LEU A 314 -18.32 0.03 -7.96
N ALA A 315 -18.74 1.29 -7.89
CA ALA A 315 -18.98 1.99 -6.63
C ALA A 315 -20.28 2.83 -6.70
N PRO A 316 -21.46 2.18 -6.74
CA PRO A 316 -22.75 2.86 -6.99
C PRO A 316 -23.20 3.79 -5.87
N ASN A 317 -22.61 3.71 -4.70
CA ASN A 317 -22.93 4.57 -3.55
C ASN A 317 -21.88 5.68 -3.32
N ASP A 318 -21.09 5.99 -4.33
CA ASP A 318 -20.08 7.03 -4.26
C ASP A 318 -20.63 8.34 -4.87
N PRO A 319 -20.95 9.36 -4.05
CA PRO A 319 -21.53 10.60 -4.54
C PRO A 319 -20.59 11.39 -5.44
N ASP A 320 -19.27 11.27 -5.23
CA ASP A 320 -18.27 12.00 -6.00
C ASP A 320 -18.19 11.47 -7.44
N LEU A 321 -18.34 10.16 -7.64
CA LEU A 321 -18.38 9.57 -8.97
C LEU A 321 -19.64 9.95 -9.74
N ALA A 322 -20.80 9.96 -9.07
CA ALA A 322 -22.06 10.42 -9.67
C ALA A 322 -21.96 11.90 -10.05
N ALA A 323 -21.38 12.75 -9.20
CA ALA A 323 -21.14 14.15 -9.48
C ALA A 323 -20.20 14.34 -10.67
N GLN A 324 -19.06 13.62 -10.72
CA GLN A 324 -18.12 13.68 -11.84
C GLN A 324 -18.77 13.23 -13.16
N LEU A 325 -19.60 12.20 -13.14
CA LEU A 325 -20.34 11.74 -14.31
C LEU A 325 -21.34 12.81 -14.78
N GLY A 326 -22.08 13.41 -13.83
CA GLY A 326 -22.98 14.52 -14.11
C GLY A 326 -22.28 15.73 -14.74
N HIS A 327 -21.11 16.10 -14.18
CA HIS A 327 -20.28 17.17 -14.73
C HIS A 327 -19.75 16.83 -16.14
N ALA A 328 -19.31 15.58 -16.37
CA ALA A 328 -18.89 15.13 -17.71
C ALA A 328 -20.00 15.24 -18.74
N TYR A 329 -21.23 14.86 -18.38
CA TYR A 329 -22.40 15.04 -19.24
C TYR A 329 -22.71 16.51 -19.49
N MET A 330 -22.59 17.37 -18.48
CA MET A 330 -22.84 18.81 -18.62
C MET A 330 -21.85 19.44 -19.63
N GLU A 331 -20.57 19.15 -19.48
CA GLU A 331 -19.52 19.62 -20.39
C GLU A 331 -19.68 19.04 -21.82
N ASN A 332 -20.19 17.81 -21.93
CA ASN A 332 -20.56 17.20 -23.21
C ASN A 332 -21.91 17.69 -23.76
N LYS A 333 -22.54 18.65 -23.10
CA LYS A 333 -23.84 19.26 -23.48
C LYS A 333 -25.03 18.28 -23.46
N ASP A 334 -24.90 17.15 -22.77
CA ASP A 334 -25.97 16.19 -22.51
C ASP A 334 -26.65 16.54 -21.18
N TYR A 335 -27.36 17.65 -21.17
CA TYR A 335 -27.98 18.23 -19.97
C TYR A 335 -28.99 17.31 -19.28
N PRO A 336 -29.85 16.55 -20.01
CA PRO A 336 -30.77 15.62 -19.36
C PRO A 336 -30.07 14.54 -18.53
N ASN A 337 -29.00 13.93 -19.05
CA ASN A 337 -28.22 12.96 -18.31
C ASN A 337 -27.39 13.60 -17.20
N ALA A 338 -26.89 14.82 -17.40
CA ALA A 338 -26.22 15.58 -16.35
C ALA A 338 -27.15 15.79 -15.13
N VAL A 339 -28.37 16.24 -15.34
CA VAL A 339 -29.37 16.43 -14.28
C VAL A 339 -29.64 15.11 -13.53
N ASN A 340 -29.82 14.01 -14.26
CA ASN A 340 -30.08 12.70 -13.63
C ASN A 340 -28.96 12.30 -12.66
N GLU A 341 -27.72 12.38 -13.09
CA GLU A 341 -26.56 11.98 -12.27
C GLU A 341 -26.32 12.94 -11.10
N LEU A 342 -26.47 14.25 -11.31
CA LEU A 342 -26.33 15.25 -10.24
C LEU A 342 -27.45 15.13 -9.19
N VAL A 343 -28.66 14.76 -9.59
CA VAL A 343 -29.77 14.42 -8.65
C VAL A 343 -29.40 13.19 -7.82
N VAL A 344 -28.77 12.17 -8.41
CA VAL A 344 -28.27 11.02 -7.67
C VAL A 344 -27.20 11.44 -6.68
N ALA A 345 -26.24 12.24 -7.10
CA ALA A 345 -25.13 12.72 -6.27
C ALA A 345 -25.65 13.55 -5.07
N ILE A 346 -26.59 14.48 -5.29
CA ILE A 346 -27.13 15.33 -4.21
C ILE A 346 -28.03 14.55 -3.25
N LYS A 347 -28.71 13.49 -3.68
CA LYS A 347 -29.44 12.59 -2.80
C LYS A 347 -28.52 11.82 -1.86
N MET A 348 -27.32 11.42 -2.33
CA MET A 348 -26.32 10.74 -1.52
C MET A 348 -25.58 11.69 -0.58
N ASN A 349 -25.30 12.91 -1.05
CA ASN A 349 -24.65 13.97 -0.26
C ASN A 349 -25.47 15.27 -0.31
N PRO A 350 -26.54 15.39 0.47
CA PRO A 350 -27.44 16.55 0.43
C PRO A 350 -26.80 17.86 0.88
N THR A 351 -25.64 17.84 1.51
CA THR A 351 -24.97 19.05 2.04
C THR A 351 -23.93 19.64 1.07
N SER A 352 -23.66 19.00 -0.06
CA SER A 352 -22.69 19.49 -1.04
C SER A 352 -23.25 20.70 -1.80
N ASN A 353 -22.68 21.88 -1.55
CA ASN A 353 -23.04 23.09 -2.29
C ASN A 353 -22.48 23.06 -3.72
N ASP A 354 -21.33 22.43 -3.92
CA ASP A 354 -20.72 22.30 -5.26
C ASP A 354 -21.63 21.49 -6.19
N VAL A 355 -22.08 20.31 -5.75
CA VAL A 355 -23.00 19.46 -6.53
C VAL A 355 -24.35 20.16 -6.77
N LEU A 356 -24.84 20.91 -5.78
CA LEU A 356 -26.09 21.67 -5.93
C LEU A 356 -25.91 22.82 -6.93
N THR A 357 -24.75 23.45 -6.97
CA THR A 357 -24.42 24.50 -7.95
C THR A 357 -24.35 23.92 -9.36
N ASP A 358 -23.71 22.77 -9.53
CA ASP A 358 -23.67 22.08 -10.82
C ASP A 358 -25.07 21.64 -11.27
N LEU A 359 -25.92 21.16 -10.35
CA LEU A 359 -27.31 20.81 -10.64
C LEU A 359 -28.11 22.02 -11.09
N VAL A 360 -27.96 23.17 -10.45
CA VAL A 360 -28.59 24.43 -10.87
C VAL A 360 -28.16 24.81 -12.28
N ALA A 361 -26.88 24.71 -12.58
CA ALA A 361 -26.38 25.01 -13.92
C ALA A 361 -26.92 24.03 -14.97
N ALA A 362 -26.93 22.74 -14.66
CA ALA A 362 -27.47 21.70 -15.54
C ALA A 362 -28.99 21.90 -15.80
N GLU A 363 -29.78 22.18 -14.77
CA GLU A 363 -31.23 22.47 -14.88
C GLU A 363 -31.49 23.74 -15.72
N TYR A 364 -30.68 24.78 -15.50
CA TYR A 364 -30.76 26.01 -16.31
C TYR A 364 -30.46 25.74 -17.79
N LEU A 365 -29.39 25.01 -18.09
CA LEU A 365 -29.00 24.65 -19.46
C LEU A 365 -30.01 23.69 -20.11
N ASN A 366 -30.62 22.83 -19.30
CA ASN A 366 -31.71 21.95 -19.71
C ASN A 366 -33.06 22.67 -19.85
N LYS A 367 -33.07 23.99 -19.63
CA LYS A 367 -34.27 24.88 -19.69
C LYS A 367 -35.35 24.55 -18.66
N ASN A 368 -35.01 23.83 -17.61
CA ASN A 368 -35.91 23.59 -16.49
C ASN A 368 -35.75 24.69 -15.43
N TYR A 369 -36.22 25.90 -15.83
CA TYR A 369 -36.06 27.11 -15.02
C TYR A 369 -36.68 27.02 -13.61
N PRO A 370 -37.85 26.38 -13.41
CA PRO A 370 -38.40 26.23 -12.07
C PRO A 370 -37.49 25.42 -11.14
N ALA A 371 -36.89 24.31 -11.61
CA ALA A 371 -35.96 23.51 -10.82
C ALA A 371 -34.65 24.25 -10.53
N ALA A 372 -34.12 24.99 -11.52
CA ALA A 372 -32.95 25.85 -11.30
C ALA A 372 -33.18 26.90 -10.20
N LEU A 373 -34.36 27.56 -10.22
CA LEU A 373 -34.74 28.52 -9.18
C LEU A 373 -34.85 27.86 -7.80
N HIS A 374 -35.48 26.69 -7.70
CA HIS A 374 -35.55 25.95 -6.45
C HIS A 374 -34.15 25.62 -5.90
N GLY A 375 -33.24 25.16 -6.75
CA GLY A 375 -31.84 24.92 -6.35
C GLY A 375 -31.14 26.17 -5.86
N LEU A 376 -31.34 27.33 -6.54
CA LEU A 376 -30.82 28.62 -6.11
C LEU A 376 -31.38 29.07 -4.76
N ASP A 377 -32.66 28.78 -4.48
CA ASP A 377 -33.26 29.11 -3.19
C ASP A 377 -32.67 28.26 -2.04
N LEU A 378 -32.38 27.00 -2.31
CA LEU A 378 -31.69 26.12 -1.36
C LEU A 378 -30.24 26.60 -1.11
N LEU A 379 -29.51 26.99 -2.16
CA LEU A 379 -28.17 27.57 -2.00
C LEU A 379 -28.20 28.86 -1.18
N ALA A 380 -29.14 29.76 -1.47
CA ALA A 380 -29.28 31.03 -0.76
C ALA A 380 -29.60 30.89 0.74
N GLN A 381 -30.18 29.77 1.17
CA GLN A 381 -30.39 29.44 2.57
C GLN A 381 -29.09 28.99 3.29
N ARG A 382 -28.10 28.53 2.54
CA ARG A 382 -26.88 27.95 3.08
C ARG A 382 -25.70 28.92 3.05
N GLU A 383 -25.61 29.71 2.00
CA GLU A 383 -24.51 30.63 1.74
C GLU A 383 -24.94 31.85 0.92
N THR A 384 -24.07 32.86 0.86
CA THR A 384 -24.25 33.99 -0.05
C THR A 384 -24.09 33.52 -1.50
N LEU A 385 -25.10 33.73 -2.32
CA LEU A 385 -25.06 33.34 -3.74
C LEU A 385 -23.89 34.00 -4.48
N PRO A 386 -23.09 33.21 -5.23
CA PRO A 386 -22.07 33.72 -6.14
C PRO A 386 -22.69 34.66 -7.21
N LEU A 387 -21.85 35.54 -7.78
CA LEU A 387 -22.27 36.49 -8.79
C LEU A 387 -23.03 35.85 -9.95
N GLY A 388 -22.51 34.75 -10.52
CA GLY A 388 -23.13 34.04 -11.64
C GLY A 388 -24.53 33.49 -11.33
N SER A 389 -24.76 33.09 -10.07
CA SER A 389 -26.06 32.58 -9.62
C SER A 389 -27.17 33.63 -9.69
N TRP A 390 -26.84 34.94 -9.49
CA TRP A 390 -27.81 36.01 -9.63
C TRP A 390 -28.18 36.24 -11.11
N PHE A 391 -27.24 36.05 -12.05
CA PHE A 391 -27.54 36.13 -13.47
C PHE A 391 -28.44 34.96 -13.92
N ILE A 392 -28.13 33.73 -13.46
CA ILE A 392 -28.97 32.55 -13.74
C ILE A 392 -30.37 32.75 -13.17
N ARG A 393 -30.49 33.24 -11.91
CA ARG A 393 -31.78 33.55 -11.27
C ARG A 393 -32.60 34.54 -12.08
N ALA A 394 -31.97 35.63 -12.50
CA ALA A 394 -32.60 36.68 -13.32
C ALA A 394 -33.11 36.14 -14.66
N THR A 395 -32.28 35.36 -15.33
CA THR A 395 -32.62 34.75 -16.62
C THR A 395 -33.75 33.75 -16.49
N CYS A 396 -33.75 32.92 -15.41
CA CYS A 396 -34.82 31.98 -15.15
C CYS A 396 -36.15 32.68 -14.95
N TYR A 397 -36.23 33.71 -14.09
CA TYR A 397 -37.42 34.50 -13.92
C TYR A 397 -37.90 35.16 -15.20
N ASP A 398 -36.97 35.69 -16.01
CA ASP A 398 -37.28 36.30 -17.28
C ASP A 398 -37.88 35.30 -18.27
N LYS A 399 -37.30 34.13 -18.42
CA LYS A 399 -37.83 33.04 -19.28
C LYS A 399 -39.22 32.52 -18.80
N LEU A 400 -39.51 32.64 -17.52
CA LEU A 400 -40.82 32.31 -16.94
C LEU A 400 -41.83 33.48 -17.02
N GLY A 401 -41.46 34.62 -17.60
CA GLY A 401 -42.34 35.79 -17.71
C GLY A 401 -42.54 36.53 -16.39
N GLN A 402 -41.77 36.25 -15.35
CA GLN A 402 -41.87 36.88 -14.03
C GLN A 402 -41.03 38.17 -14.01
N ALA A 403 -41.48 39.19 -14.77
CA ALA A 403 -40.73 40.41 -15.08
C ALA A 403 -40.23 41.18 -13.84
N ALA A 404 -41.03 41.24 -12.75
CA ALA A 404 -40.65 41.96 -11.55
C ALA A 404 -39.48 41.29 -10.84
N SER A 405 -39.55 39.97 -10.62
CA SER A 405 -38.49 39.18 -10.00
C SER A 405 -37.25 39.11 -10.85
N ALA A 406 -37.42 39.05 -12.18
CA ALA A 406 -36.29 39.13 -13.12
C ALA A 406 -35.54 40.45 -13.00
N LEU A 407 -36.26 41.56 -12.97
CA LEU A 407 -35.65 42.91 -12.83
C LEU A 407 -34.89 43.04 -11.52
N GLU A 408 -35.46 42.59 -10.42
CA GLU A 408 -34.80 42.59 -9.10
C GLU A 408 -33.49 41.79 -9.12
N ALA A 409 -33.51 40.58 -9.67
CA ALA A 409 -32.35 39.73 -9.76
C ALA A 409 -31.26 40.27 -10.69
N TYR A 410 -31.64 40.87 -11.86
CA TYR A 410 -30.69 41.56 -12.71
C TYR A 410 -30.06 42.79 -12.04
N GLN A 411 -30.85 43.57 -11.29
CA GLN A 411 -30.33 44.73 -10.54
C GLN A 411 -29.33 44.27 -9.46
N LYS A 412 -29.64 43.17 -8.81
CA LYS A 412 -28.71 42.58 -7.80
C LYS A 412 -27.41 42.11 -8.45
N PHE A 413 -27.49 41.42 -9.59
CA PHE A 413 -26.30 41.02 -10.36
C PHE A 413 -25.46 42.26 -10.77
N LEU A 414 -26.08 43.30 -11.31
CA LEU A 414 -25.39 44.54 -11.72
C LEU A 414 -24.76 45.27 -10.53
N GLN A 415 -25.41 45.25 -9.37
CA GLN A 415 -24.84 45.84 -8.12
C GLN A 415 -23.57 45.14 -7.66
N LEU A 416 -23.53 43.80 -7.81
CA LEU A 416 -22.42 42.95 -7.36
C LEU A 416 -21.31 42.83 -8.38
N ASN A 417 -21.62 42.94 -9.68
CA ASN A 417 -20.64 42.82 -10.76
C ASN A 417 -19.82 44.10 -10.91
N LYS A 418 -18.53 44.00 -10.65
CA LYS A 418 -17.57 45.12 -10.79
C LYS A 418 -16.97 45.22 -12.18
N ASP A 419 -17.14 44.19 -13.03
CA ASP A 419 -16.67 44.17 -14.42
C ASP A 419 -17.78 44.65 -15.36
N GLU A 420 -17.87 45.96 -15.50
CA GLU A 420 -18.86 46.60 -16.39
C GLU A 420 -18.61 46.35 -17.89
N ASN A 421 -17.46 45.76 -18.23
CA ASN A 421 -17.09 45.44 -19.61
C ASN A 421 -17.39 43.98 -20.00
N SER A 422 -17.91 43.15 -19.09
CA SER A 422 -18.28 41.77 -19.41
C SER A 422 -19.57 41.70 -20.24
N ASP A 423 -19.63 40.73 -21.14
CA ASP A 423 -20.83 40.47 -21.96
C ASP A 423 -22.07 40.26 -21.09
N MET A 424 -21.92 39.56 -19.97
CA MET A 424 -23.01 39.33 -19.02
C MET A 424 -23.51 40.61 -18.36
N TYR A 425 -22.64 41.62 -18.12
CA TYR A 425 -23.05 42.92 -17.61
C TYR A 425 -23.88 43.68 -18.64
N PHE A 426 -23.42 43.73 -19.91
CA PHE A 426 -24.16 44.39 -20.96
C PHE A 426 -25.53 43.76 -21.21
N GLU A 427 -25.61 42.41 -21.21
CA GLU A 427 -26.87 41.68 -21.36
C GLU A 427 -27.83 42.00 -20.22
N ALA A 428 -27.36 41.85 -18.96
CA ALA A 428 -28.15 42.16 -17.77
C ALA A 428 -28.65 43.62 -17.76
N ALA A 429 -27.78 44.57 -18.06
CA ALA A 429 -28.16 45.98 -18.08
C ALA A 429 -29.19 46.32 -19.18
N ALA A 430 -29.03 45.74 -20.37
CA ALA A 430 -30.00 45.92 -21.47
C ALA A 430 -31.35 45.31 -21.10
N ARG A 431 -31.37 44.10 -20.54
CA ARG A 431 -32.61 43.43 -20.16
C ARG A 431 -33.32 44.11 -19.01
N ALA A 432 -32.56 44.55 -17.97
CA ALA A 432 -33.14 45.33 -16.85
C ALA A 432 -33.82 46.63 -17.33
N ARG A 433 -33.21 47.36 -18.28
CA ARG A 433 -33.82 48.54 -18.86
C ARG A 433 -35.14 48.21 -19.60
N THR A 434 -35.17 47.12 -20.35
CA THR A 434 -36.36 46.66 -21.06
C THR A 434 -37.48 46.28 -20.12
N LEU A 435 -37.20 45.47 -19.10
CA LEU A 435 -38.13 45.04 -18.08
C LEU A 435 -38.71 46.23 -17.30
N THR A 436 -37.90 47.23 -16.99
CA THR A 436 -38.36 48.46 -16.34
C THR A 436 -39.44 49.17 -17.18
N ARG A 437 -39.25 49.32 -18.51
CA ARG A 437 -40.23 49.91 -19.39
C ARG A 437 -41.51 49.04 -19.50
N GLU A 438 -41.37 47.71 -19.61
CA GLU A 438 -42.47 46.80 -19.69
C GLU A 438 -43.39 46.90 -18.42
N LEU A 439 -42.79 46.96 -17.24
CA LEU A 439 -43.51 47.08 -15.99
C LEU A 439 -44.14 48.44 -15.77
N GLN A 440 -43.53 49.53 -16.28
CA GLN A 440 -44.14 50.87 -16.27
C GLN A 440 -45.34 50.97 -17.22
N ASN A 441 -45.26 50.34 -18.38
CA ASN A 441 -46.39 50.33 -19.34
C ASN A 441 -47.56 49.50 -18.87
N LYS A 442 -47.34 48.42 -18.08
CA LYS A 442 -48.45 47.64 -17.49
C LYS A 442 -49.16 48.33 -16.34
N LYS A 443 -48.57 49.36 -15.73
CA LYS A 443 -49.18 50.17 -14.66
C LYS A 443 -49.99 51.34 -15.17
N ARG A 444 -49.88 51.68 -16.46
CA ARG A 444 -50.69 52.66 -17.15
C ARG A 444 -51.88 51.98 -17.83
#